data_09ea1bb24ab7d2b8dcf93349ce122159
#
_entry.id   09ea1bb24ab7d2b8dcf93349ce122159
#
_cell.length_a   1.000
_cell.length_b   1.000
_cell.length_c   1.000
_cell.angle_alpha   90.00
_cell.angle_beta   90.00
_cell.angle_gamma   90.00
#
_symmetry.space_group_name_H-M   'P 1'
#
loop_
_entity.id
_entity.type
_entity.pdbx_description
1 polymer ?
#
loop_
_entity_poly.entity_id
_entity_poly.type
_entity_poly.pdbx_seq_one_letter_code
_entity_poly.pdbx_strand_id
1 'polypeptide(L)'
;MPQKTNLNISPYYDDFDKDDNFYKILFKPGYPVQARELTGLQSLLQNQVESFGKHIFKEGSMVIPGNIELDNSYFAAKINDTHLGIDVSVYLNEIIASNGGRGIRVRGQSSGTVAVIKNFILPPAEGVENITIFVKYQQSGTDGESASFPDGEILVLEEPLTYGNTTLTIGETVLTLVSEDATATGTAFGVNAGIYFLRGSFVDVPSSLIILEPYSITPSYRIGFDISEEIINSNDDPALYDNAKGFTNFAAPGADRFKISVKLAKKALDDYEDTNFVELMRTDQGEIKKLQDTSTYSELKKYFAKRTYDESGDYSVEPFRVDIQESLNNEIGNDGLFTENRLTDEGNIPSDDIFCVKLSPGRAYVKGFDVDLTGTTVLDVDKPRDTETVNLASIPFEMGSLIRVNNVQGTPFINIGGGTANIIRLSKSRKISGSNSPTINEEVVSNRIGEARVYSYNVTDASYSDSTVSYTHLTLPTILLV
;
A
#
# COMPACT_ATOMS: atom_id res chain seq x y z
N MET A 1 -10.77 19.33 27.95
CA MET A 1 -11.48 18.24 27.26
C MET A 1 -10.97 18.19 25.83
N PRO A 2 -10.77 17.03 25.24
CA PRO A 2 -10.39 16.95 23.83
C PRO A 2 -11.54 17.33 22.89
N GLN A 3 -12.81 17.15 23.33
CA GLN A 3 -13.96 17.71 22.64
C GLN A 3 -13.82 19.23 22.55
N LYS A 4 -13.93 19.80 21.35
CA LYS A 4 -13.83 21.24 21.11
C LYS A 4 -15.16 21.95 21.17
N THR A 5 -16.26 21.27 20.88
CA THR A 5 -17.59 21.83 20.92
C THR A 5 -17.96 22.23 22.34
N ASN A 6 -18.28 23.51 22.54
CA ASN A 6 -18.74 24.02 23.81
C ASN A 6 -20.25 23.70 23.96
N LEU A 7 -20.57 22.83 24.91
CA LEU A 7 -21.96 22.49 25.25
C LEU A 7 -22.53 23.32 26.39
N ASN A 8 -21.76 24.19 27.03
CA ASN A 8 -22.25 25.14 28.05
C ASN A 8 -22.87 26.38 27.38
N ILE A 9 -23.73 26.13 26.43
CA ILE A 9 -24.52 27.16 25.69
C ILE A 9 -25.97 26.69 25.56
N SER A 10 -26.87 27.64 25.21
CA SER A 10 -28.26 27.30 24.89
C SER A 10 -28.33 26.28 23.77
N PRO A 11 -29.16 25.25 23.84
CA PRO A 11 -30.15 24.92 24.89
C PRO A 11 -29.61 23.95 25.96
N TYR A 12 -28.36 23.50 25.89
CA TYR A 12 -27.83 22.37 26.68
C TYR A 12 -27.37 22.79 28.07
N TYR A 13 -26.67 23.92 28.18
CA TYR A 13 -26.12 24.47 29.43
C TYR A 13 -25.38 23.42 30.25
N ASP A 14 -24.57 22.61 29.60
CA ASP A 14 -23.68 21.64 30.28
C ASP A 14 -22.54 22.39 30.96
N ASP A 15 -22.66 22.52 32.25
CA ASP A 15 -21.74 23.26 33.14
C ASP A 15 -20.68 22.34 33.77
N PHE A 16 -20.49 21.17 33.21
CA PHE A 16 -19.46 20.25 33.70
C PHE A 16 -18.06 20.86 33.59
N ASP A 17 -17.39 20.99 34.76
CA ASP A 17 -15.99 21.34 34.86
C ASP A 17 -15.25 20.23 35.63
N LYS A 18 -14.14 19.74 35.06
CA LYS A 18 -13.29 18.72 35.69
C LYS A 18 -12.59 19.25 36.96
N ASP A 19 -12.34 20.55 37.01
CA ASP A 19 -11.59 21.20 38.10
C ASP A 19 -12.46 21.37 39.36
N ASP A 20 -13.78 21.26 39.23
CA ASP A 20 -14.71 21.21 40.36
C ASP A 20 -14.66 19.90 41.15
N ASN A 21 -14.00 18.87 40.62
CA ASN A 21 -13.85 17.55 41.24
C ASN A 21 -15.17 16.87 41.60
N PHE A 22 -16.22 17.10 40.83
CA PHE A 22 -17.47 16.36 40.98
C PHE A 22 -17.38 15.03 40.21
N TYR A 23 -17.55 13.92 40.91
CA TYR A 23 -17.46 12.58 40.33
C TYR A 23 -18.84 11.89 40.19
N LYS A 24 -19.90 12.44 40.79
CA LYS A 24 -21.24 11.85 40.76
C LYS A 24 -22.33 12.89 40.99
N ILE A 25 -23.35 12.84 40.17
CA ILE A 25 -24.60 13.60 40.37
C ILE A 25 -25.54 12.78 41.25
N LEU A 26 -26.04 13.40 42.32
CA LEU A 26 -26.91 12.75 43.31
C LEU A 26 -28.32 13.36 43.22
N PHE A 27 -29.25 12.62 42.62
CA PHE A 27 -30.66 13.03 42.53
C PHE A 27 -31.34 12.87 43.89
N LYS A 28 -32.06 13.90 44.28
CA LYS A 28 -32.84 13.92 45.53
C LYS A 28 -34.33 13.67 45.27
N PRO A 29 -34.99 12.81 46.05
CA PRO A 29 -36.42 12.64 45.94
C PRO A 29 -37.17 13.95 46.18
N GLY A 30 -38.19 14.24 45.39
CA GLY A 30 -39.01 15.44 45.50
C GLY A 30 -38.46 16.69 44.81
N TYR A 31 -37.27 16.62 44.16
CA TYR A 31 -36.69 17.68 43.34
C TYR A 31 -36.80 17.32 41.85
N PRO A 32 -37.14 18.28 40.96
CA PRO A 32 -37.14 18.04 39.54
C PRO A 32 -35.73 17.83 39.01
N VAL A 33 -35.55 16.86 38.10
CA VAL A 33 -34.31 16.65 37.37
C VAL A 33 -34.22 17.67 36.24
N GLN A 34 -33.12 18.39 36.18
CA GLN A 34 -32.85 19.36 35.12
C GLN A 34 -32.12 18.71 33.95
N ALA A 35 -32.33 19.21 32.72
CA ALA A 35 -31.68 18.70 31.53
C ALA A 35 -30.11 18.74 31.65
N ARG A 36 -29.58 19.81 32.23
CA ARG A 36 -28.14 19.97 32.47
C ARG A 36 -27.55 18.88 33.38
N GLU A 37 -28.35 18.35 34.36
CA GLU A 37 -27.90 17.28 35.23
C GLU A 37 -27.76 15.95 34.49
N LEU A 38 -28.60 15.72 33.50
CA LEU A 38 -28.52 14.53 32.62
C LEU A 38 -27.35 14.67 31.64
N THR A 39 -27.16 15.85 31.07
CA THR A 39 -26.00 16.14 30.18
C THR A 39 -24.70 16.08 30.98
N GLY A 40 -24.66 16.72 32.14
CA GLY A 40 -23.48 16.70 33.03
C GLY A 40 -23.10 15.30 33.51
N LEU A 41 -24.11 14.40 33.72
CA LEU A 41 -23.83 12.99 34.01
C LEU A 41 -23.06 12.31 32.86
N GLN A 42 -23.45 12.58 31.63
CA GLN A 42 -22.76 12.03 30.45
C GLN A 42 -21.36 12.62 30.31
N SER A 43 -21.19 13.92 30.48
CA SER A 43 -19.89 14.60 30.42
C SER A 43 -18.93 14.10 31.51
N LEU A 44 -19.44 13.82 32.70
CA LEU A 44 -18.69 13.24 33.79
C LEU A 44 -18.19 11.82 33.46
N LEU A 45 -19.05 10.97 32.88
CA LEU A 45 -18.68 9.62 32.43
C LEU A 45 -17.69 9.68 31.26
N GLN A 46 -17.93 10.57 30.30
CA GLN A 46 -17.04 10.78 29.16
C GLN A 46 -15.63 11.21 29.64
N ASN A 47 -15.56 12.11 30.62
CA ASN A 47 -14.28 12.52 31.19
C ASN A 47 -13.51 11.37 31.88
N GLN A 48 -14.20 10.41 32.48
CA GLN A 48 -13.57 9.21 33.04
C GLN A 48 -13.01 8.31 31.93
N VAL A 49 -13.78 8.08 30.85
CA VAL A 49 -13.34 7.32 29.68
C VAL A 49 -12.14 7.99 29.01
N GLU A 50 -12.22 9.30 28.82
CA GLU A 50 -11.13 10.10 28.27
C GLU A 50 -9.86 10.01 29.10
N SER A 51 -9.97 10.20 30.43
CA SER A 51 -8.83 10.13 31.34
C SER A 51 -8.18 8.78 31.35
N PHE A 52 -8.94 7.71 31.33
CA PHE A 52 -8.46 6.35 31.18
C PHE A 52 -7.81 6.13 29.80
N GLY A 53 -8.51 6.55 28.73
CA GLY A 53 -8.03 6.42 27.36
C GLY A 53 -6.69 7.13 27.15
N LYS A 54 -6.54 8.35 27.60
CA LYS A 54 -5.29 9.13 27.50
C LYS A 54 -4.09 8.51 28.23
N HIS A 55 -4.35 7.69 29.23
CA HIS A 55 -3.28 6.96 29.94
C HIS A 55 -2.69 5.82 29.10
N ILE A 56 -3.48 5.29 28.19
CA ILE A 56 -3.12 4.11 27.36
C ILE A 56 -2.82 4.51 25.93
N PHE A 57 -3.60 5.45 25.37
CA PHE A 57 -3.57 5.82 23.96
C PHE A 57 -3.10 7.27 23.76
N LYS A 58 -2.38 7.49 22.67
CA LYS A 58 -2.16 8.83 22.16
C LYS A 58 -3.29 9.20 21.21
N GLU A 59 -3.53 10.49 21.02
CA GLU A 59 -4.47 10.99 20.01
C GLU A 59 -4.11 10.43 18.63
N GLY A 60 -5.08 9.86 17.92
CA GLY A 60 -4.87 9.20 16.63
C GLY A 60 -4.39 7.75 16.72
N SER A 61 -4.20 7.21 17.92
CA SER A 61 -3.81 5.80 18.07
C SER A 61 -4.92 4.87 17.61
N MET A 62 -4.53 3.83 16.92
CA MET A 62 -5.39 2.75 16.48
C MET A 62 -5.64 1.79 17.63
N VAL A 63 -6.89 1.64 18.05
CA VAL A 63 -7.31 0.76 19.17
C VAL A 63 -7.63 -0.64 18.67
N ILE A 64 -8.48 -0.73 17.65
CA ILE A 64 -8.68 -1.94 16.88
C ILE A 64 -7.99 -1.71 15.53
N PRO A 65 -6.99 -2.50 15.19
CA PRO A 65 -6.18 -2.22 14.03
C PRO A 65 -6.96 -2.37 12.74
N GLY A 66 -7.04 -1.26 11.99
CA GLY A 66 -7.18 -1.25 10.57
C GLY A 66 -5.79 -1.16 9.93
N ASN A 67 -5.60 -1.68 8.75
CA ASN A 67 -4.33 -1.53 8.05
C ASN A 67 -4.20 -0.10 7.51
N ILE A 68 -3.00 0.47 7.65
CA ILE A 68 -2.63 1.73 6.98
C ILE A 68 -1.66 1.35 5.87
N GLU A 69 -2.01 1.69 4.64
CA GLU A 69 -1.27 1.29 3.45
C GLU A 69 -0.95 2.50 2.59
N LEU A 70 0.31 2.63 2.18
CA LEU A 70 0.75 3.55 1.15
C LEU A 70 1.02 2.73 -0.10
N ASP A 71 0.26 2.96 -1.16
CA ASP A 71 0.40 2.29 -2.44
C ASP A 71 1.05 3.27 -3.43
N ASN A 72 2.31 3.04 -3.76
CA ASN A 72 3.08 3.82 -4.73
C ASN A 72 2.94 3.26 -6.16
N SER A 73 2.20 2.18 -6.33
CA SER A 73 1.93 1.53 -7.62
C SER A 73 0.46 1.68 -8.03
N TYR A 74 -0.16 2.82 -7.72
CA TYR A 74 -1.55 3.08 -8.03
C TYR A 74 -1.66 3.63 -9.46
N PHE A 75 -1.91 2.74 -10.42
CA PHE A 75 -1.89 3.08 -11.84
C PHE A 75 -3.07 3.95 -12.24
N ALA A 76 -2.77 5.06 -12.89
CA ALA A 76 -3.72 6.01 -13.42
C ALA A 76 -3.83 5.87 -14.94
N ALA A 77 -5.04 6.00 -15.46
CA ALA A 77 -5.30 6.11 -16.90
C ALA A 77 -6.24 7.28 -17.16
N LYS A 78 -5.79 8.23 -17.98
CA LYS A 78 -6.57 9.40 -18.37
C LYS A 78 -7.54 9.00 -19.49
N ILE A 79 -8.79 9.36 -19.34
CA ILE A 79 -9.83 9.02 -20.31
C ILE A 79 -10.47 10.30 -20.90
N ASN A 80 -11.04 10.15 -22.07
CA ASN A 80 -11.83 11.19 -22.69
C ASN A 80 -13.13 11.42 -21.92
N ASP A 81 -13.61 12.66 -21.86
CA ASP A 81 -14.84 13.03 -21.16
C ASP A 81 -16.08 12.39 -21.77
N THR A 82 -16.00 11.98 -23.05
CA THR A 82 -17.10 11.35 -23.77
C THR A 82 -16.64 10.06 -24.46
N HIS A 83 -17.49 9.04 -24.44
CA HIS A 83 -17.34 7.83 -25.20
C HIS A 83 -18.61 7.58 -26.01
N LEU A 84 -18.49 7.39 -27.34
CA LEU A 84 -19.62 7.23 -28.28
C LEU A 84 -20.69 8.34 -28.14
N GLY A 85 -20.28 9.56 -27.80
CA GLY A 85 -21.16 10.72 -27.63
C GLY A 85 -21.89 10.76 -26.26
N ILE A 86 -21.59 9.87 -25.35
CA ILE A 86 -22.13 9.84 -23.99
C ILE A 86 -21.06 10.37 -23.04
N ASP A 87 -21.45 11.28 -22.12
CA ASP A 87 -20.59 11.72 -21.04
C ASP A 87 -20.30 10.54 -20.09
N VAL A 88 -19.01 10.23 -19.93
CA VAL A 88 -18.58 9.06 -19.14
C VAL A 88 -18.84 9.24 -17.66
N SER A 89 -18.91 10.48 -17.16
CA SER A 89 -19.18 10.78 -15.76
C SER A 89 -20.51 10.21 -15.25
N VAL A 90 -21.45 9.98 -16.16
CA VAL A 90 -22.80 9.44 -15.84
C VAL A 90 -22.76 8.03 -15.28
N TYR A 91 -21.77 7.21 -15.65
CA TYR A 91 -21.70 5.81 -15.24
C TYR A 91 -20.42 5.41 -14.52
N LEU A 92 -19.50 6.34 -14.24
CA LEU A 92 -18.26 6.02 -13.49
C LEU A 92 -18.54 5.53 -12.08
N ASN A 93 -19.56 6.08 -11.40
CA ASN A 93 -19.95 5.61 -10.08
C ASN A 93 -20.42 4.16 -10.08
N GLU A 94 -21.18 3.76 -11.10
CA GLU A 94 -21.66 2.39 -11.27
C GLU A 94 -20.51 1.43 -11.61
N ILE A 95 -19.51 1.89 -12.36
CA ILE A 95 -18.27 1.13 -12.61
C ILE A 95 -17.60 0.77 -11.29
N ILE A 96 -17.43 1.75 -10.39
CA ILE A 96 -16.78 1.51 -9.10
C ILE A 96 -17.66 0.68 -8.17
N ALA A 97 -18.97 0.93 -8.16
CA ALA A 97 -19.92 0.19 -7.31
C ALA A 97 -20.16 -1.25 -7.77
N SER A 98 -19.79 -1.58 -9.00
CA SER A 98 -19.96 -2.92 -9.56
C SER A 98 -19.28 -4.00 -8.72
N ASN A 99 -19.81 -5.21 -8.74
CA ASN A 99 -19.30 -6.37 -8.02
C ASN A 99 -19.15 -6.14 -6.49
N GLY A 100 -20.07 -5.37 -5.90
CA GLY A 100 -20.04 -5.08 -4.47
C GLY A 100 -18.90 -4.13 -4.09
N GLY A 101 -18.56 -3.18 -4.96
CA GLY A 101 -17.50 -2.19 -4.76
C GLY A 101 -16.09 -2.69 -5.11
N ARG A 102 -16.00 -3.82 -5.80
CA ARG A 102 -14.70 -4.33 -6.30
C ARG A 102 -14.27 -3.67 -7.61
N GLY A 103 -15.16 -2.91 -8.24
CA GLY A 103 -14.97 -2.32 -9.56
C GLY A 103 -15.24 -3.29 -10.69
N ILE A 104 -15.12 -2.81 -11.92
CA ILE A 104 -15.39 -3.58 -13.13
C ILE A 104 -14.11 -3.95 -13.85
N ARG A 105 -14.09 -5.15 -14.44
CA ARG A 105 -12.97 -5.62 -15.24
C ARG A 105 -13.14 -5.19 -16.69
N VAL A 106 -12.07 -4.61 -17.22
CA VAL A 106 -12.01 -4.11 -18.60
C VAL A 106 -10.78 -4.67 -19.31
N ARG A 107 -10.87 -4.74 -20.62
CA ARG A 107 -9.78 -5.19 -21.48
C ARG A 107 -9.52 -4.15 -22.57
N GLY A 108 -8.27 -3.87 -22.87
CA GLY A 108 -7.87 -3.09 -24.02
C GLY A 108 -8.27 -3.79 -25.31
N GLN A 109 -8.87 -3.04 -26.23
CA GLN A 109 -9.39 -3.62 -27.49
C GLN A 109 -8.26 -4.03 -28.42
N SER A 110 -7.19 -3.25 -28.51
CA SER A 110 -6.04 -3.52 -29.36
C SER A 110 -4.93 -4.27 -28.62
N SER A 111 -4.59 -3.86 -27.41
CA SER A 111 -3.52 -4.47 -26.64
C SER A 111 -3.90 -5.83 -26.05
N GLY A 112 -5.17 -6.01 -25.68
CA GLY A 112 -5.63 -7.18 -24.94
C GLY A 112 -5.26 -7.14 -23.44
N THR A 113 -4.63 -6.08 -22.95
CA THR A 113 -4.31 -5.88 -21.53
C THR A 113 -5.58 -5.85 -20.69
N VAL A 114 -5.59 -6.55 -19.56
CA VAL A 114 -6.77 -6.64 -18.68
C VAL A 114 -6.48 -5.95 -17.35
N ALA A 115 -7.40 -5.08 -16.94
CA ALA A 115 -7.34 -4.40 -15.68
C ALA A 115 -8.70 -4.28 -14.99
N VAL A 116 -8.70 -4.00 -13.69
CA VAL A 116 -9.91 -3.68 -12.92
C VAL A 116 -9.88 -2.21 -12.56
N ILE A 117 -10.93 -1.48 -12.88
CA ILE A 117 -11.10 -0.08 -12.51
C ILE A 117 -11.50 -0.01 -11.03
N LYS A 118 -10.70 0.67 -10.22
CA LYS A 118 -10.86 0.74 -8.77
C LYS A 118 -11.39 2.06 -8.25
N ASN A 119 -11.05 3.15 -8.92
CA ASN A 119 -11.42 4.49 -8.49
C ASN A 119 -11.37 5.45 -9.68
N PHE A 120 -11.82 6.69 -9.49
CA PHE A 120 -11.67 7.76 -10.47
C PHE A 120 -11.58 9.13 -9.79
N ILE A 121 -11.05 10.10 -10.52
CA ILE A 121 -11.07 11.53 -10.16
C ILE A 121 -11.61 12.33 -11.34
N LEU A 122 -12.46 13.29 -11.03
CA LEU A 122 -13.00 14.24 -12.01
C LEU A 122 -12.27 15.57 -11.92
N PRO A 123 -12.00 16.24 -13.05
CA PRO A 123 -11.61 17.67 -13.05
C PRO A 123 -12.74 18.55 -12.43
N PRO A 124 -12.42 19.68 -11.78
CA PRO A 124 -11.12 20.29 -11.58
C PRO A 124 -10.46 19.91 -10.25
N ALA A 125 -10.17 18.64 -10.01
CA ALA A 125 -9.35 18.27 -8.87
C ALA A 125 -7.90 18.74 -9.05
N GLU A 126 -7.21 19.01 -7.94
CA GLU A 126 -5.82 19.49 -7.96
C GLU A 126 -4.92 18.53 -8.75
N GLY A 127 -4.21 19.05 -9.74
CA GLY A 127 -3.30 18.27 -10.59
C GLY A 127 -3.96 17.36 -11.63
N VAL A 128 -5.28 17.48 -11.84
CA VAL A 128 -6.04 16.62 -12.77
C VAL A 128 -6.62 17.45 -13.89
N GLU A 129 -6.16 17.21 -15.12
CA GLU A 129 -6.65 17.91 -16.32
C GLU A 129 -7.77 17.11 -17.03
N ASN A 130 -7.67 15.78 -17.04
CA ASN A 130 -8.62 14.87 -17.66
C ASN A 130 -9.30 13.98 -16.60
N ILE A 131 -10.45 13.44 -16.92
CA ILE A 131 -11.04 12.38 -16.10
C ILE A 131 -10.01 11.24 -16.01
N THR A 132 -9.65 10.88 -14.78
CA THR A 132 -8.62 9.87 -14.55
C THR A 132 -9.23 8.70 -13.79
N ILE A 133 -9.13 7.52 -14.36
CA ILE A 133 -9.47 6.26 -13.70
C ILE A 133 -8.22 5.63 -13.10
N PHE A 134 -8.38 4.95 -11.97
CA PHE A 134 -7.32 4.18 -11.35
C PHE A 134 -7.58 2.70 -11.56
N VAL A 135 -6.59 2.03 -12.07
CA VAL A 135 -6.70 0.64 -12.50
C VAL A 135 -5.70 -0.26 -11.78
N LYS A 136 -6.07 -1.49 -11.60
CA LYS A 136 -5.17 -2.56 -11.19
C LYS A 136 -5.06 -3.55 -12.34
N TYR A 137 -3.90 -3.59 -12.98
CA TYR A 137 -3.63 -4.54 -14.05
C TYR A 137 -3.67 -5.97 -13.53
N GLN A 138 -4.26 -6.87 -14.31
CA GLN A 138 -4.38 -8.28 -13.99
C GLN A 138 -3.66 -9.17 -15.00
N GLN A 139 -3.55 -8.69 -16.23
CA GLN A 139 -2.94 -9.44 -17.31
C GLN A 139 -2.34 -8.48 -18.34
N SER A 140 -1.12 -8.77 -18.75
CA SER A 140 -0.45 -8.09 -19.87
C SER A 140 -1.16 -8.35 -21.19
N GLY A 141 -0.91 -7.51 -22.17
CA GLY A 141 -1.49 -7.60 -23.49
C GLY A 141 -1.19 -8.90 -24.22
N THR A 142 -1.98 -9.16 -25.26
CA THR A 142 -1.81 -10.30 -26.16
C THR A 142 -1.15 -9.90 -27.47
N ASP A 143 -0.86 -8.61 -27.64
CA ASP A 143 -0.16 -8.02 -28.78
C ASP A 143 1.35 -8.31 -28.78
N GLY A 144 1.91 -8.77 -27.66
CA GLY A 144 3.32 -9.08 -27.47
C GLY A 144 4.17 -7.89 -27.04
N GLU A 145 3.56 -6.72 -26.81
CA GLU A 145 4.25 -5.48 -26.53
C GLU A 145 3.69 -4.72 -25.32
N SER A 146 2.39 -4.87 -25.02
CA SER A 146 1.73 -4.01 -24.02
C SER A 146 1.63 -4.66 -22.65
N ALA A 147 2.21 -4.03 -21.65
CA ALA A 147 2.04 -4.38 -20.25
C ALA A 147 1.00 -3.51 -19.54
N SER A 148 0.81 -2.28 -20.01
CA SER A 148 -0.21 -1.30 -19.63
C SER A 148 -1.10 -0.95 -20.81
N PHE A 149 -2.11 -0.15 -20.60
CA PHE A 149 -2.93 0.36 -21.69
C PHE A 149 -2.13 1.37 -22.53
N PRO A 150 -2.00 1.19 -23.84
CA PRO A 150 -1.38 2.17 -24.70
C PRO A 150 -2.26 3.42 -24.87
N ASP A 151 -1.66 4.49 -25.38
CA ASP A 151 -2.34 5.75 -25.69
C ASP A 151 -3.47 5.55 -26.68
N GLY A 152 -4.59 6.20 -26.46
CA GLY A 152 -5.78 6.11 -27.31
C GLY A 152 -6.53 4.77 -27.27
N GLU A 153 -6.19 3.86 -26.35
CA GLU A 153 -6.82 2.56 -26.20
C GLU A 153 -8.32 2.68 -25.92
N ILE A 154 -9.09 1.80 -26.53
CA ILE A 154 -10.51 1.66 -26.25
C ILE A 154 -10.69 0.50 -25.29
N LEU A 155 -11.38 0.74 -24.17
CA LEU A 155 -11.63 -0.26 -23.15
C LEU A 155 -12.96 -0.97 -23.41
N VAL A 156 -12.92 -2.27 -23.34
CA VAL A 156 -14.03 -3.20 -23.58
C VAL A 156 -14.41 -3.87 -22.27
N LEU A 157 -15.68 -4.02 -22.00
CA LEU A 157 -16.20 -4.67 -20.81
C LEU A 157 -15.92 -6.19 -20.83
N GLU A 158 -15.35 -6.69 -19.75
CA GLU A 158 -15.24 -8.12 -19.45
C GLU A 158 -16.40 -8.62 -18.56
N GLU A 159 -17.18 -7.68 -18.02
CA GLU A 159 -18.31 -7.91 -17.13
C GLU A 159 -19.44 -6.94 -17.49
N PRO A 160 -20.72 -7.29 -17.28
CA PRO A 160 -21.83 -6.41 -17.64
C PRO A 160 -21.90 -5.19 -16.72
N LEU A 161 -22.21 -4.02 -17.27
CA LEU A 161 -22.40 -2.76 -16.55
C LEU A 161 -23.83 -2.27 -16.71
N THR A 162 -24.52 -2.00 -15.61
CA THR A 162 -25.86 -1.41 -15.61
C THR A 162 -25.83 -0.03 -14.99
N TYR A 163 -26.30 0.96 -15.72
CA TYR A 163 -26.47 2.33 -15.23
C TYR A 163 -27.84 2.87 -15.65
N GLY A 164 -28.57 3.44 -14.71
CA GLY A 164 -29.97 3.85 -14.95
C GLY A 164 -30.79 2.68 -15.51
N ASN A 165 -31.36 2.86 -16.70
CA ASN A 165 -32.14 1.83 -17.39
C ASN A 165 -31.36 1.13 -18.54
N THR A 166 -30.06 1.39 -18.66
CA THR A 166 -29.20 0.86 -19.73
C THR A 166 -28.29 -0.21 -19.16
N THR A 167 -28.16 -1.33 -19.87
CA THR A 167 -27.20 -2.38 -19.55
C THR A 167 -26.28 -2.59 -20.73
N LEU A 168 -24.97 -2.36 -20.50
CA LEU A 168 -23.93 -2.72 -21.43
C LEU A 168 -23.51 -4.16 -21.17
N THR A 169 -23.34 -4.90 -22.26
CA THR A 169 -22.98 -6.32 -22.19
C THR A 169 -21.48 -6.54 -22.35
N ILE A 170 -21.03 -7.75 -22.01
CA ILE A 170 -19.62 -8.15 -22.21
C ILE A 170 -19.24 -8.00 -23.69
N GLY A 171 -18.07 -7.40 -23.92
CA GLY A 171 -17.56 -7.13 -25.26
C GLY A 171 -17.93 -5.76 -25.83
N GLU A 172 -18.81 -4.99 -25.17
CA GLU A 172 -19.10 -3.62 -25.57
C GLU A 172 -18.02 -2.66 -25.07
N THR A 173 -17.76 -1.62 -25.85
CA THR A 173 -16.78 -0.57 -25.50
C THR A 173 -17.37 0.38 -24.48
N VAL A 174 -16.59 0.80 -23.52
CA VAL A 174 -17.08 1.60 -22.39
C VAL A 174 -16.32 2.91 -22.21
N LEU A 175 -15.02 2.95 -22.43
CA LEU A 175 -14.16 4.10 -22.24
C LEU A 175 -13.12 4.19 -23.35
N THR A 176 -12.61 5.38 -23.59
CA THR A 176 -11.49 5.61 -24.51
C THR A 176 -10.43 6.43 -23.79
N LEU A 177 -9.20 5.97 -23.80
CA LEU A 177 -8.07 6.70 -23.23
C LEU A 177 -7.71 7.92 -24.12
N VAL A 178 -7.06 8.90 -23.53
CA VAL A 178 -6.52 10.03 -24.29
C VAL A 178 -5.42 9.56 -25.24
N SER A 179 -5.13 10.35 -26.26
CA SER A 179 -4.21 9.97 -27.36
C SER A 179 -2.74 10.21 -27.06
N GLU A 180 -2.41 10.84 -25.94
CA GLU A 180 -1.05 11.16 -25.53
C GLU A 180 -0.95 11.09 -24.00
N ASP A 181 0.14 10.49 -23.48
CA ASP A 181 0.40 10.34 -22.04
C ASP A 181 -0.81 9.81 -21.27
N ALA A 182 -1.45 8.79 -21.81
CA ALA A 182 -2.69 8.26 -21.24
C ALA A 182 -2.50 7.58 -19.90
N THR A 183 -1.36 6.97 -19.65
CA THR A 183 -1.12 6.20 -18.44
C THR A 183 0.00 6.80 -17.59
N ALA A 184 -0.14 6.68 -16.29
CA ALA A 184 0.86 7.14 -15.31
C ALA A 184 0.76 6.30 -14.04
N THR A 185 1.80 6.38 -13.22
CA THR A 185 1.79 5.79 -11.88
C THR A 185 1.58 6.88 -10.84
N GLY A 186 0.58 6.69 -10.00
CA GLY A 186 0.25 7.58 -8.91
C GLY A 186 0.48 6.94 -7.55
N THR A 187 0.18 7.70 -6.50
CA THR A 187 0.26 7.26 -5.11
C THR A 187 -1.09 7.39 -4.43
N ALA A 188 -1.52 6.34 -3.75
CA ALA A 188 -2.72 6.33 -2.93
C ALA A 188 -2.39 5.96 -1.48
N PHE A 189 -3.22 6.44 -0.56
CA PHE A 189 -3.15 6.10 0.85
C PHE A 189 -4.48 5.51 1.29
N GLY A 190 -4.44 4.32 1.84
CA GLY A 190 -5.59 3.58 2.31
C GLY A 190 -5.60 3.37 3.82
N VAL A 191 -6.79 3.42 4.40
CA VAL A 191 -7.06 3.04 5.78
C VAL A 191 -8.19 2.03 5.78
N ASN A 192 -7.98 0.87 6.36
CA ASN A 192 -9.02 -0.12 6.56
C ASN A 192 -9.88 0.23 7.78
N ALA A 193 -11.09 -0.31 7.84
CA ALA A 193 -12.00 -0.09 8.96
C ALA A 193 -11.34 -0.46 10.29
N GLY A 194 -11.49 0.40 11.29
CA GLY A 194 -10.91 0.22 12.60
C GLY A 194 -11.47 1.20 13.63
N ILE A 195 -11.05 1.05 14.89
CA ILE A 195 -11.40 1.98 15.97
C ILE A 195 -10.18 2.80 16.34
N TYR A 196 -10.34 4.10 16.35
CA TYR A 196 -9.29 5.06 16.69
C TYR A 196 -9.65 5.84 17.95
N PHE A 197 -8.64 6.19 18.76
CA PHE A 197 -8.83 7.07 19.91
C PHE A 197 -8.68 8.52 19.45
N LEU A 198 -9.82 9.19 19.30
CA LEU A 198 -9.93 10.55 18.76
C LEU A 198 -10.80 11.40 19.68
N ARG A 199 -10.34 12.59 20.01
CA ARG A 199 -11.10 13.55 20.87
C ARG A 199 -11.55 12.94 22.20
N GLY A 200 -10.75 12.02 22.76
CA GLY A 200 -11.09 11.35 24.02
C GLY A 200 -12.16 10.27 23.89
N SER A 201 -12.57 9.94 22.68
CA SER A 201 -13.57 8.93 22.36
C SER A 201 -12.97 7.82 21.51
N PHE A 202 -13.56 6.64 21.56
CA PHE A 202 -13.26 5.54 20.66
C PHE A 202 -14.18 5.66 19.45
N VAL A 203 -13.62 6.04 18.31
CA VAL A 203 -14.38 6.38 17.10
C VAL A 203 -14.20 5.29 16.05
N ASP A 204 -15.31 4.75 15.54
CA ASP A 204 -15.30 3.85 14.39
C ASP A 204 -14.98 4.64 13.12
N VAL A 205 -13.95 4.19 12.42
CA VAL A 205 -13.53 4.76 11.13
C VAL A 205 -13.75 3.71 10.06
N PRO A 206 -14.58 3.99 9.06
CA PRO A 206 -14.78 3.08 7.95
C PRO A 206 -13.55 3.02 7.04
N SER A 207 -13.44 1.95 6.26
CA SER A 207 -12.40 1.86 5.23
C SER A 207 -12.51 3.05 4.27
N SER A 208 -11.39 3.71 4.04
CA SER A 208 -11.31 4.86 3.15
C SER A 208 -9.97 4.91 2.42
N LEU A 209 -9.98 5.51 1.23
CA LEU A 209 -8.80 5.66 0.39
C LEU A 209 -8.76 7.10 -0.13
N ILE A 210 -7.58 7.69 -0.12
CA ILE A 210 -7.30 8.99 -0.71
C ILE A 210 -6.14 8.89 -1.69
N ILE A 211 -6.28 9.57 -2.81
CA ILE A 211 -5.22 9.69 -3.79
C ILE A 211 -4.35 10.88 -3.41
N LEU A 212 -3.08 10.62 -3.19
CA LEU A 212 -2.10 11.64 -2.83
C LEU A 212 -1.64 12.40 -4.07
N GLU A 213 -1.10 11.67 -5.03
CA GLU A 213 -0.68 12.18 -6.32
C GLU A 213 -1.21 11.26 -7.42
N PRO A 214 -1.97 11.81 -8.39
CA PRO A 214 -2.52 10.98 -9.45
C PRO A 214 -1.48 10.48 -10.46
N TYR A 215 -0.37 11.22 -10.64
CA TYR A 215 0.62 10.96 -11.70
C TYR A 215 2.07 10.95 -11.20
N SER A 216 2.28 10.85 -9.89
CA SER A 216 3.61 10.84 -9.30
C SER A 216 3.70 9.84 -8.15
N ILE A 217 4.86 9.23 -8.00
CA ILE A 217 5.19 8.29 -6.93
C ILE A 217 5.94 8.98 -5.76
N THR A 218 6.12 10.30 -5.82
CA THR A 218 6.88 11.07 -4.83
C THR A 218 6.02 12.07 -4.05
N PRO A 219 4.96 11.63 -3.34
CA PRO A 219 4.09 12.52 -2.59
C PRO A 219 4.83 13.17 -1.43
N SER A 220 4.51 14.44 -1.18
CA SER A 220 5.05 15.23 -0.06
C SER A 220 3.92 15.85 0.73
N TYR A 221 3.30 15.04 1.63
CA TYR A 221 2.10 15.42 2.39
C TYR A 221 2.13 14.93 3.84
N ARG A 222 1.35 15.61 4.65
CA ARG A 222 0.84 15.12 5.92
C ARG A 222 -0.51 14.46 5.67
N ILE A 223 -0.65 13.21 6.02
CA ILE A 223 -1.84 12.40 5.72
C ILE A 223 -2.45 11.98 7.05
N GLY A 224 -3.76 12.12 7.18
CA GLY A 224 -4.43 11.81 8.43
C GLY A 224 -5.93 12.05 8.40
N PHE A 225 -6.51 12.13 9.58
CA PHE A 225 -7.93 12.36 9.76
C PHE A 225 -8.22 13.83 10.02
N ASP A 226 -9.15 14.38 9.26
CA ASP A 226 -9.83 15.62 9.56
C ASP A 226 -11.10 15.29 10.36
N ILE A 227 -11.18 15.85 11.58
CA ILE A 227 -12.21 15.53 12.54
C ILE A 227 -13.20 16.69 12.61
N SER A 228 -14.48 16.42 12.35
CA SER A 228 -15.56 17.36 12.58
C SER A 228 -16.45 16.91 13.74
N GLU A 229 -16.87 17.87 14.54
CA GLU A 229 -17.81 17.69 15.63
C GLU A 229 -19.12 18.41 15.28
N GLU A 230 -20.22 17.70 15.32
CA GLU A 230 -21.53 18.20 14.89
C GLU A 230 -22.60 17.86 15.93
N ILE A 231 -23.58 18.73 16.06
CA ILE A 231 -24.79 18.45 16.82
C ILE A 231 -25.93 18.19 15.83
N ILE A 232 -26.45 16.97 15.84
CA ILE A 232 -27.49 16.49 14.95
C ILE A 232 -28.84 16.57 15.72
N ASN A 233 -29.78 17.30 15.18
CA ASN A 233 -31.13 17.43 15.72
C ASN A 233 -32.15 16.68 14.86
N SER A 234 -33.41 16.68 15.31
CA SER A 234 -34.51 15.97 14.61
C SER A 234 -34.86 16.53 13.22
N ASN A 235 -34.41 17.75 12.88
CA ASN A 235 -34.59 18.29 11.52
C ASN A 235 -33.50 17.78 10.57
N ASP A 236 -32.31 17.49 11.12
CA ASP A 236 -31.19 16.95 10.36
C ASP A 236 -31.37 15.45 10.14
N ASP A 237 -31.88 14.75 11.17
CA ASP A 237 -32.15 13.30 11.11
C ASP A 237 -33.54 12.97 11.58
N PRO A 238 -34.48 12.65 10.67
CA PRO A 238 -35.87 12.27 11.02
C PRO A 238 -35.97 11.03 11.91
N ALA A 239 -34.93 10.20 12.04
CA ALA A 239 -34.95 9.06 12.96
C ALA A 239 -34.94 9.47 14.44
N LEU A 240 -34.66 10.75 14.72
CA LEU A 240 -34.67 11.32 16.06
C LEU A 240 -36.07 11.77 16.51
N TYR A 241 -37.11 11.70 15.66
CA TYR A 241 -38.48 11.85 16.08
C TYR A 241 -38.97 10.63 16.87
N ASP A 242 -39.91 10.86 17.78
CA ASP A 242 -40.55 9.79 18.55
C ASP A 242 -41.22 8.78 17.60
N ASN A 243 -40.83 7.52 17.71
CA ASN A 243 -41.30 6.43 16.87
C ASN A 243 -42.53 5.67 17.45
N ALA A 244 -43.08 6.11 18.61
CA ALA A 244 -44.20 5.46 19.29
C ALA A 244 -45.51 5.73 18.54
N LYS A 245 -45.77 5.03 17.44
CA LYS A 245 -47.01 5.13 16.66
C LYS A 245 -48.23 4.79 17.51
N GLY A 246 -49.28 5.66 17.43
CA GLY A 246 -50.52 5.49 18.19
C GLY A 246 -50.55 6.17 19.56
N PHE A 247 -49.51 6.88 19.96
CA PHE A 247 -49.42 7.70 21.16
C PHE A 247 -49.35 9.17 20.82
N THR A 248 -49.71 10.03 21.80
CA THR A 248 -49.81 11.47 21.62
C THR A 248 -48.49 12.16 21.28
N ASN A 249 -47.38 11.55 21.64
CA ASN A 249 -46.04 12.08 21.40
C ASN A 249 -45.42 11.62 20.07
N PHE A 250 -46.14 10.83 19.26
CA PHE A 250 -45.65 10.38 17.98
C PHE A 250 -45.15 11.57 17.12
N ALA A 251 -43.96 11.42 16.55
CA ALA A 251 -43.27 12.43 15.77
C ALA A 251 -42.91 13.72 16.56
N ALA A 252 -42.89 13.68 17.91
CA ALA A 252 -42.28 14.74 18.68
C ALA A 252 -40.74 14.74 18.52
N PRO A 253 -40.10 15.93 18.50
CA PRO A 253 -38.65 15.99 18.41
C PRO A 253 -37.98 15.36 19.65
N GLY A 254 -37.02 14.52 19.43
CA GLY A 254 -36.19 13.89 20.47
C GLY A 254 -35.02 14.78 20.93
N ALA A 255 -34.16 14.22 21.75
CA ALA A 255 -32.91 14.88 22.15
C ALA A 255 -31.93 14.91 20.99
N ASP A 256 -31.12 15.95 20.94
CA ASP A 256 -30.03 16.07 19.95
C ASP A 256 -28.91 15.07 20.20
N ARG A 257 -28.08 14.83 19.20
CA ARG A 257 -26.97 13.90 19.24
C ARG A 257 -25.67 14.63 18.92
N PHE A 258 -24.66 14.40 19.75
CA PHE A 258 -23.28 14.82 19.45
C PHE A 258 -22.65 13.76 18.57
N LYS A 259 -22.15 14.17 17.39
CA LYS A 259 -21.55 13.30 16.39
C LYS A 259 -20.11 13.73 16.12
N ILE A 260 -19.21 12.77 16.12
CA ILE A 260 -17.84 12.93 15.65
C ILE A 260 -17.75 12.26 14.28
N SER A 261 -17.45 13.05 13.27
CA SER A 261 -17.23 12.57 11.90
C SER A 261 -15.74 12.66 11.56
N VAL A 262 -15.25 11.65 10.86
CA VAL A 262 -13.85 11.52 10.49
C VAL A 262 -13.75 11.37 8.98
N LYS A 263 -12.91 12.21 8.36
CA LYS A 263 -12.63 12.14 6.93
C LYS A 263 -11.13 12.01 6.72
N LEU A 264 -10.72 11.07 5.88
CA LEU A 264 -9.34 10.97 5.46
C LEU A 264 -8.98 12.17 4.59
N ALA A 265 -7.88 12.85 4.90
CA ALA A 265 -7.43 14.07 4.23
C ALA A 265 -5.91 14.10 4.09
N LYS A 266 -5.44 14.87 3.12
CA LYS A 266 -4.03 15.24 2.96
C LYS A 266 -3.86 16.72 3.21
N LYS A 267 -2.73 17.12 3.79
CA LYS A 267 -2.33 18.50 4.08
C LYS A 267 -0.93 18.75 3.57
N ALA A 268 -0.61 20.00 3.26
CA ALA A 268 0.76 20.38 2.94
C ALA A 268 1.70 20.12 4.15
N LEU A 269 2.99 19.91 3.88
CA LEU A 269 3.97 19.60 4.93
C LEU A 269 4.11 20.69 5.99
N ASP A 270 3.88 21.94 5.63
CA ASP A 270 3.99 23.14 6.48
C ASP A 270 2.66 23.55 7.14
N ASP A 271 1.54 22.93 6.81
CA ASP A 271 0.23 23.22 7.42
C ASP A 271 0.10 22.56 8.79
N TYR A 272 0.55 23.27 9.84
CA TYR A 272 0.43 22.84 11.24
C TYR A 272 -0.65 23.59 12.04
N GLU A 273 -1.32 24.56 11.45
CA GLU A 273 -2.28 25.40 12.14
C GLU A 273 -3.64 24.71 12.37
N ASP A 274 -3.94 23.71 11.56
CA ASP A 274 -5.20 22.97 11.67
C ASP A 274 -5.18 22.01 12.87
N THR A 275 -5.85 22.45 13.93
CA THR A 275 -5.96 21.66 15.17
C THR A 275 -7.02 20.55 15.08
N ASN A 276 -7.79 20.45 13.99
CA ASN A 276 -8.75 19.37 13.75
C ASN A 276 -8.12 18.18 13.04
N PHE A 277 -6.93 18.37 12.52
CA PHE A 277 -6.21 17.34 11.78
C PHE A 277 -5.36 16.47 12.71
N VAL A 278 -5.56 15.16 12.62
CA VAL A 278 -4.77 14.15 13.32
C VAL A 278 -3.92 13.40 12.30
N GLU A 279 -2.61 13.61 12.36
CA GLU A 279 -1.65 13.05 11.43
C GLU A 279 -1.41 11.56 11.70
N LEU A 280 -1.65 10.72 10.69
CA LEU A 280 -1.36 9.27 10.71
C LEU A 280 -0.01 8.96 10.06
N MET A 281 0.28 9.62 8.94
CA MET A 281 1.50 9.41 8.18
C MET A 281 2.01 10.74 7.64
N ARG A 282 3.32 10.83 7.48
CA ARG A 282 3.97 11.93 6.77
C ARG A 282 4.90 11.36 5.72
N THR A 283 4.72 11.82 4.49
CA THR A 283 5.62 11.50 3.39
C THR A 283 6.35 12.76 2.92
N ASP A 284 7.57 12.60 2.48
CA ASP A 284 8.36 13.66 1.87
C ASP A 284 9.15 13.07 0.71
N GLN A 285 8.89 13.55 -0.50
CA GLN A 285 9.41 13.02 -1.75
C GLN A 285 9.23 11.49 -1.88
N GLY A 286 8.05 10.99 -1.47
CA GLY A 286 7.71 9.57 -1.50
C GLY A 286 8.23 8.73 -0.35
N GLU A 287 9.13 9.26 0.48
CA GLU A 287 9.63 8.57 1.65
C GLU A 287 8.75 8.79 2.88
N ILE A 288 8.48 7.73 3.63
CA ILE A 288 7.73 7.81 4.89
C ILE A 288 8.66 8.38 5.96
N LYS A 289 8.40 9.63 6.38
CA LYS A 289 9.15 10.29 7.45
C LYS A 289 8.54 10.05 8.83
N LYS A 290 7.24 9.80 8.91
CA LYS A 290 6.53 9.52 10.14
C LYS A 290 5.37 8.59 9.88
N LEU A 291 5.19 7.62 10.75
CA LEU A 291 4.04 6.73 10.79
C LEU A 291 3.50 6.70 12.21
N GLN A 292 2.17 6.87 12.36
CA GLN A 292 1.51 6.75 13.66
C GLN A 292 1.59 5.30 14.13
N ASP A 293 1.90 5.12 15.40
CA ASP A 293 1.97 3.79 16.02
C ASP A 293 0.62 3.06 15.92
N THR A 294 0.67 1.83 15.45
CA THR A 294 -0.52 1.04 15.09
C THR A 294 -1.08 0.20 16.23
N SER A 295 -0.52 0.25 17.43
CA SER A 295 -1.03 -0.58 18.51
C SER A 295 -1.13 0.12 19.85
N THR A 296 -2.15 -0.26 20.56
CA THR A 296 -2.56 0.14 21.89
C THR A 296 -1.50 0.04 22.96
N TYR A 297 -0.62 -0.92 22.81
CA TYR A 297 0.46 -1.21 23.74
C TYR A 297 1.83 -0.91 23.13
N SER A 298 1.91 0.09 22.24
CA SER A 298 3.14 0.39 21.48
C SER A 298 4.33 0.63 22.40
N GLU A 299 4.16 1.37 23.49
CA GLU A 299 5.24 1.63 24.46
C GLU A 299 5.64 0.37 25.23
N LEU A 300 4.67 -0.46 25.62
CA LEU A 300 4.94 -1.73 26.27
C LEU A 300 5.59 -2.72 25.29
N LYS A 301 5.08 -2.76 24.05
CA LYS A 301 5.66 -3.57 22.97
C LYS A 301 7.09 -3.13 22.66
N LYS A 302 7.36 -1.82 22.57
CA LYS A 302 8.70 -1.28 22.39
C LYS A 302 9.64 -1.63 23.55
N TYR A 303 9.13 -1.55 24.78
CA TYR A 303 9.91 -1.94 25.95
C TYR A 303 10.29 -3.42 25.92
N PHE A 304 9.34 -4.30 25.64
CA PHE A 304 9.62 -5.73 25.52
C PHE A 304 10.51 -6.04 24.32
N ALA A 305 10.30 -5.40 23.19
CA ALA A 305 11.13 -5.55 22.00
C ALA A 305 12.59 -5.15 22.32
N LYS A 306 12.78 -3.99 22.95
CA LYS A 306 14.10 -3.54 23.37
C LYS A 306 14.77 -4.55 24.30
N ARG A 307 14.03 -5.04 25.29
CA ARG A 307 14.56 -6.05 26.24
C ARG A 307 14.93 -7.34 25.52
N THR A 308 14.08 -7.85 24.62
CA THR A 308 14.37 -9.05 23.81
C THR A 308 15.63 -8.85 22.96
N TYR A 309 15.75 -7.69 22.34
CA TYR A 309 16.93 -7.35 21.54
C TYR A 309 18.20 -7.24 22.37
N ASP A 310 18.13 -6.58 23.55
CA ASP A 310 19.26 -6.45 24.47
C ASP A 310 19.74 -7.81 25.02
N GLU A 311 18.82 -8.77 25.19
CA GLU A 311 19.12 -10.12 25.70
C GLU A 311 19.57 -11.09 24.62
N SER A 312 19.01 -11.05 23.42
CA SER A 312 19.15 -12.10 22.38
C SER A 312 19.60 -11.60 21.02
N GLY A 313 19.57 -10.28 20.76
CA GLY A 313 19.82 -9.72 19.43
C GLY A 313 18.72 -10.09 18.43
N ASP A 314 19.08 -10.07 17.15
CA ASP A 314 18.21 -10.54 16.07
C ASP A 314 18.39 -12.06 15.90
N TYR A 315 17.26 -12.77 15.78
CA TYR A 315 17.30 -14.21 15.56
C TYR A 315 16.07 -14.72 14.80
N SER A 316 16.27 -15.81 14.04
CA SER A 316 15.18 -16.51 13.36
C SER A 316 14.71 -17.69 14.22
N VAL A 317 13.39 -17.83 14.32
CA VAL A 317 12.73 -19.00 14.92
C VAL A 317 12.46 -20.05 13.86
N GLU A 318 11.88 -19.62 12.75
CA GLU A 318 11.70 -20.40 11.53
C GLU A 318 12.42 -19.64 10.40
N PRO A 319 13.49 -20.21 9.84
CA PRO A 319 14.32 -19.49 8.89
C PRO A 319 13.59 -19.26 7.57
N PHE A 320 13.68 -18.03 7.07
CA PHE A 320 13.21 -17.66 5.74
C PHE A 320 14.15 -18.25 4.68
N ARG A 321 13.56 -18.77 3.60
CA ARG A 321 14.31 -19.02 2.37
C ARG A 321 14.15 -17.82 1.46
N VAL A 322 15.23 -17.41 0.87
CA VAL A 322 15.28 -16.30 -0.07
C VAL A 322 15.68 -16.85 -1.42
N ASP A 323 14.78 -16.77 -2.39
CA ASP A 323 15.07 -17.09 -3.79
C ASP A 323 15.00 -15.80 -4.60
N ILE A 324 15.95 -15.63 -5.50
CA ILE A 324 15.98 -14.51 -6.44
C ILE A 324 15.54 -15.04 -7.80
N GLN A 325 14.54 -14.39 -8.38
CA GLN A 325 13.99 -14.74 -9.68
C GLN A 325 13.82 -13.48 -10.51
N GLU A 326 13.72 -13.65 -11.82
CA GLU A 326 13.44 -12.54 -12.72
C GLU A 326 12.03 -11.99 -12.46
N SER A 327 11.89 -10.67 -12.54
CA SER A 327 10.61 -9.99 -12.48
C SER A 327 9.89 -10.03 -13.82
N LEU A 328 8.57 -10.02 -13.78
CA LEU A 328 7.75 -9.97 -14.98
C LEU A 328 7.97 -8.66 -15.74
N ASN A 329 7.94 -7.56 -15.03
CA ASN A 329 8.25 -6.23 -15.55
C ASN A 329 8.36 -5.20 -14.42
N ASN A 330 8.77 -4.00 -14.75
CA ASN A 330 9.08 -2.90 -13.84
C ASN A 330 7.96 -1.85 -13.72
N GLU A 331 6.92 -1.88 -14.53
CA GLU A 331 5.98 -0.76 -14.59
C GLU A 331 4.55 -1.11 -14.16
N ILE A 332 4.13 -2.36 -14.27
CA ILE A 332 2.75 -2.73 -13.96
C ILE A 332 2.52 -3.01 -12.47
N GLY A 333 3.53 -2.96 -11.60
CA GLY A 333 3.40 -3.26 -10.17
C GLY A 333 2.73 -4.62 -9.92
N ASN A 334 2.96 -5.56 -10.77
CA ASN A 334 2.28 -6.85 -10.77
C ASN A 334 3.00 -7.85 -9.90
N ASP A 335 3.96 -7.44 -9.09
CA ASP A 335 4.72 -8.27 -8.14
C ASP A 335 4.80 -9.71 -8.65
N GLY A 336 5.22 -9.88 -9.87
CA GLY A 336 5.09 -11.12 -10.57
C GLY A 336 6.41 -11.72 -10.93
N LEU A 337 6.51 -13.02 -10.74
CA LEU A 337 7.62 -13.79 -11.25
C LEU A 337 7.54 -13.87 -12.78
N PHE A 338 8.66 -13.64 -13.44
CA PHE A 338 8.76 -13.86 -14.88
C PHE A 338 8.48 -15.33 -15.19
N THR A 339 7.65 -15.54 -16.17
CA THR A 339 7.41 -16.85 -16.79
C THR A 339 7.44 -16.67 -18.31
N GLU A 340 7.90 -17.67 -19.06
CA GLU A 340 7.96 -17.62 -20.52
C GLU A 340 6.61 -17.39 -21.21
N ASN A 341 5.51 -17.56 -20.47
CA ASN A 341 4.15 -17.41 -20.97
C ASN A 341 3.50 -16.06 -20.62
N ARG A 342 4.20 -15.19 -19.90
CA ARG A 342 3.70 -13.87 -19.52
C ARG A 342 4.49 -12.80 -20.27
N LEU A 343 3.77 -11.78 -20.72
CA LEU A 343 4.37 -10.66 -21.46
C LEU A 343 4.91 -9.61 -20.50
N THR A 344 5.93 -8.93 -20.94
CA THR A 344 6.48 -7.70 -20.37
C THR A 344 6.37 -6.59 -21.41
N ASP A 345 6.75 -5.36 -21.07
CA ASP A 345 6.78 -4.24 -22.03
C ASP A 345 7.68 -4.53 -23.26
N GLU A 346 8.69 -5.35 -23.05
CA GLU A 346 9.64 -5.78 -24.08
C GLU A 346 9.29 -7.16 -24.69
N GLY A 347 8.04 -7.61 -24.54
CA GLY A 347 7.60 -8.94 -24.94
C GLY A 347 7.89 -10.00 -23.86
N ASN A 348 8.42 -11.14 -24.23
CA ASN A 348 8.76 -12.24 -23.32
C ASN A 348 10.14 -12.08 -22.68
N ILE A 349 10.59 -10.87 -22.42
CA ILE A 349 11.88 -10.57 -21.83
C ILE A 349 11.65 -10.13 -20.37
N PRO A 350 12.41 -10.67 -19.41
CA PRO A 350 12.34 -10.18 -18.04
C PRO A 350 12.84 -8.75 -17.94
N SER A 351 12.34 -8.00 -16.96
CA SER A 351 12.75 -6.62 -16.69
C SER A 351 14.27 -6.51 -16.55
N ASP A 352 14.86 -5.51 -17.20
CA ASP A 352 16.27 -5.16 -17.02
C ASP A 352 16.52 -4.37 -15.73
N ASP A 353 15.48 -3.72 -15.18
CA ASP A 353 15.60 -2.81 -14.05
C ASP A 353 15.29 -3.46 -12.69
N ILE A 354 14.41 -4.46 -12.65
CA ILE A 354 14.02 -5.10 -11.38
C ILE A 354 14.14 -6.62 -11.44
N PHE A 355 14.32 -7.21 -10.27
CA PHE A 355 14.17 -8.65 -10.03
C PHE A 355 13.28 -8.91 -8.84
N CYS A 356 12.73 -10.10 -8.74
CA CYS A 356 11.89 -10.51 -7.64
C CYS A 356 12.69 -11.27 -6.57
N VAL A 357 12.53 -10.85 -5.33
CA VAL A 357 12.98 -11.60 -4.17
C VAL A 357 11.77 -12.32 -3.58
N LYS A 358 11.80 -13.64 -3.64
CA LYS A 358 10.77 -14.50 -3.08
C LYS A 358 11.17 -14.97 -1.69
N LEU A 359 10.37 -14.59 -0.71
CA LEU A 359 10.55 -15.00 0.69
C LEU A 359 9.58 -16.14 1.01
N SER A 360 10.09 -17.25 1.54
CA SER A 360 9.24 -18.31 2.06
C SER A 360 8.57 -17.89 3.37
N PRO A 361 7.48 -18.56 3.79
CA PRO A 361 6.98 -18.45 5.15
C PRO A 361 8.11 -18.65 6.16
N GLY A 362 8.05 -17.92 7.26
CA GLY A 362 9.04 -18.01 8.32
C GLY A 362 8.76 -17.02 9.43
N ARG A 363 9.48 -17.16 10.53
CA ARG A 363 9.33 -16.31 11.71
C ARG A 363 10.67 -15.88 12.28
N ALA A 364 10.80 -14.62 12.59
CA ALA A 364 12.00 -14.05 13.18
C ALA A 364 11.68 -12.93 14.18
N TYR A 365 12.64 -12.64 15.04
CA TYR A 365 12.65 -11.43 15.84
C TYR A 365 13.70 -10.47 15.29
N VAL A 366 13.24 -9.30 14.82
CA VAL A 366 14.09 -8.25 14.26
C VAL A 366 13.98 -7.02 15.14
N LYS A 367 15.09 -6.56 15.70
CA LYS A 367 15.13 -5.53 16.74
C LYS A 367 14.16 -5.83 17.90
N GLY A 368 13.98 -7.12 18.20
CA GLY A 368 13.09 -7.62 19.24
C GLY A 368 11.60 -7.64 18.85
N PHE A 369 11.23 -7.19 17.67
CA PHE A 369 9.86 -7.28 17.16
C PHE A 369 9.64 -8.61 16.44
N ASP A 370 8.50 -9.21 16.69
CA ASP A 370 8.06 -10.44 16.04
C ASP A 370 7.67 -10.15 14.58
N VAL A 371 8.29 -10.85 13.66
CA VAL A 371 8.01 -10.83 12.21
C VAL A 371 7.59 -12.22 11.81
N ASP A 372 6.32 -12.39 11.51
CA ASP A 372 5.71 -13.66 11.10
C ASP A 372 5.16 -13.53 9.69
N LEU A 373 5.79 -14.24 8.74
CA LEU A 373 5.31 -14.37 7.38
C LEU A 373 4.60 -15.70 7.22
N THR A 374 3.28 -15.65 7.15
CA THR A 374 2.44 -16.86 7.03
C THR A 374 2.33 -17.36 5.60
N GLY A 375 2.70 -16.55 4.61
CA GLY A 375 2.66 -16.87 3.18
C GLY A 375 3.95 -16.51 2.46
N THR A 376 4.12 -17.07 1.27
CA THR A 376 5.22 -16.67 0.38
C THR A 376 5.00 -15.22 -0.05
N THR A 377 5.98 -14.37 0.21
CA THR A 377 5.98 -12.96 -0.18
C THR A 377 6.97 -12.75 -1.31
N VAL A 378 6.55 -12.02 -2.34
CA VAL A 378 7.40 -11.63 -3.47
C VAL A 378 7.59 -10.13 -3.41
N LEU A 379 8.84 -9.69 -3.44
CA LEU A 379 9.23 -8.28 -3.41
C LEU A 379 9.99 -7.96 -4.69
N ASP A 380 9.60 -6.90 -5.36
CA ASP A 380 10.38 -6.35 -6.46
C ASP A 380 11.52 -5.50 -5.90
N VAL A 381 12.70 -5.70 -6.42
CA VAL A 381 13.92 -5.02 -6.00
C VAL A 381 14.67 -4.57 -7.24
N ASP A 382 15.18 -3.34 -7.22
CA ASP A 382 15.95 -2.79 -8.31
C ASP A 382 17.18 -3.64 -8.59
N LYS A 383 17.40 -3.97 -9.86
CA LYS A 383 18.64 -4.60 -10.28
C LYS A 383 19.79 -3.62 -10.06
N PRO A 384 20.93 -4.06 -9.48
CA PRO A 384 22.07 -3.20 -9.35
C PRO A 384 22.48 -2.71 -10.73
N ARG A 385 22.47 -1.41 -10.91
CA ARG A 385 22.88 -0.74 -12.15
C ARG A 385 24.35 -1.00 -12.43
N ASP A 386 24.75 -0.72 -13.65
CA ASP A 386 26.08 -0.96 -14.19
C ASP A 386 27.20 -0.80 -13.16
N THR A 387 27.91 -1.89 -12.93
CA THR A 387 29.03 -1.91 -12.01
C THR A 387 30.22 -1.23 -12.69
N GLU A 388 30.64 -0.12 -12.12
CA GLU A 388 31.94 0.44 -12.49
C GLU A 388 33.03 -0.53 -12.06
N THR A 389 33.87 -0.95 -13.01
CA THR A 389 35.02 -1.82 -12.69
C THR A 389 36.06 -0.99 -11.97
N VAL A 390 36.10 -1.04 -10.66
CA VAL A 390 37.20 -0.44 -9.90
C VAL A 390 38.37 -1.38 -9.90
N ASN A 391 39.42 -1.03 -10.66
CA ASN A 391 40.64 -1.79 -10.66
C ASN A 391 41.35 -1.66 -9.31
N LEU A 392 41.87 -2.78 -8.80
CA LEU A 392 42.64 -2.86 -7.57
C LEU A 392 41.85 -2.63 -6.24
N ALA A 393 40.54 -2.68 -6.27
CA ALA A 393 39.75 -2.66 -5.03
C ALA A 393 39.87 -4.00 -4.29
N SER A 394 40.18 -3.93 -3.00
CA SER A 394 40.12 -5.09 -2.10
C SER A 394 38.73 -5.20 -1.52
N ILE A 395 38.08 -6.33 -1.76
CA ILE A 395 36.74 -6.58 -1.24
C ILE A 395 36.87 -7.49 -0.02
N PRO A 396 36.18 -7.18 1.12
CA PRO A 396 36.18 -8.04 2.29
C PRO A 396 35.73 -9.46 1.96
N PHE A 397 36.43 -10.43 2.47
CA PHE A 397 36.22 -11.86 2.20
C PHE A 397 34.86 -12.40 2.64
N GLU A 398 34.24 -11.77 3.63
CA GLU A 398 32.98 -12.20 4.22
C GLU A 398 31.74 -11.69 3.44
N MET A 399 31.92 -10.80 2.49
CA MET A 399 30.88 -10.30 1.62
C MET A 399 30.75 -11.18 0.39
N GLY A 400 30.07 -12.31 0.52
CA GLY A 400 29.87 -13.21 -0.60
C GLY A 400 28.41 -13.48 -0.88
N SER A 401 28.02 -13.37 -2.14
CA SER A 401 26.75 -13.88 -2.64
C SER A 401 27.00 -15.14 -3.46
N LEU A 402 26.01 -16.03 -3.48
CA LEU A 402 26.03 -17.16 -4.41
C LEU A 402 25.55 -16.68 -5.78
N ILE A 403 26.38 -16.85 -6.80
CA ILE A 403 25.97 -16.63 -8.18
C ILE A 403 25.80 -17.96 -8.88
N ARG A 404 24.73 -18.10 -9.59
CA ARG A 404 24.48 -19.18 -10.50
C ARG A 404 25.23 -18.90 -11.80
N VAL A 405 26.12 -19.79 -12.22
CA VAL A 405 26.79 -19.70 -13.48
C VAL A 405 26.48 -20.92 -14.33
N ASN A 406 26.41 -20.71 -15.62
CA ASN A 406 26.26 -21.77 -16.62
C ASN A 406 27.49 -21.72 -17.59
N ASN A 407 27.57 -22.65 -18.49
CA ASN A 407 28.68 -22.73 -19.46
C ASN A 407 30.08 -22.69 -18.82
N VAL A 408 30.27 -23.47 -17.77
CA VAL A 408 31.61 -23.61 -17.16
C VAL A 408 32.47 -24.44 -18.07
N GLN A 409 33.52 -23.84 -18.62
CA GLN A 409 34.50 -24.55 -19.44
C GLN A 409 35.75 -24.87 -18.64
N GLY A 410 36.21 -26.10 -18.72
CA GLY A 410 37.38 -26.60 -18.00
C GLY A 410 37.04 -27.15 -16.62
N THR A 411 38.04 -27.59 -15.89
CA THR A 411 37.85 -28.09 -14.53
C THR A 411 37.94 -26.93 -13.55
N PRO A 412 36.92 -26.63 -12.79
CA PRO A 412 36.98 -25.60 -11.77
C PRO A 412 37.92 -26.04 -10.65
N PHE A 413 39.02 -25.35 -10.50
CA PHE A 413 40.03 -25.64 -9.50
C PHE A 413 40.09 -24.49 -8.49
N ILE A 414 39.83 -24.80 -7.24
CA ILE A 414 39.92 -23.84 -6.14
C ILE A 414 41.23 -24.12 -5.40
N ASN A 415 42.17 -23.23 -5.52
CA ASN A 415 43.45 -23.38 -4.80
C ASN A 415 43.31 -22.73 -3.40
N ILE A 416 43.13 -23.57 -2.41
CA ILE A 416 42.91 -23.15 -1.00
C ILE A 416 44.22 -22.78 -0.30
N GLY A 417 45.37 -23.03 -0.89
CA GLY A 417 46.67 -22.95 -0.20
C GLY A 417 47.72 -22.02 -0.81
N GLY A 418 47.48 -21.43 -1.93
CA GLY A 418 48.48 -20.59 -2.62
C GLY A 418 47.99 -19.17 -2.80
N GLY A 419 48.81 -18.19 -2.53
CA GLY A 419 48.48 -16.76 -2.51
C GLY A 419 47.89 -16.15 -3.80
N THR A 420 47.46 -16.96 -4.76
CA THR A 420 46.76 -16.53 -5.98
C THR A 420 45.31 -17.01 -5.93
N ALA A 421 44.37 -16.07 -5.82
CA ALA A 421 42.97 -16.37 -5.89
C ALA A 421 42.53 -16.74 -7.31
N ASN A 422 41.64 -17.71 -7.42
CA ASN A 422 41.01 -18.02 -8.69
C ASN A 422 40.03 -16.91 -9.04
N ILE A 423 40.26 -16.24 -10.12
CA ILE A 423 39.42 -15.16 -10.62
C ILE A 423 38.68 -15.66 -11.84
N ILE A 424 37.36 -15.58 -11.82
CA ILE A 424 36.54 -15.79 -13.02
C ILE A 424 36.10 -14.46 -13.60
N ARG A 425 36.05 -14.37 -14.90
CA ARG A 425 35.56 -13.21 -15.62
C ARG A 425 34.05 -13.38 -15.83
N LEU A 426 33.30 -12.35 -15.53
CA LEU A 426 31.86 -12.31 -15.75
C LEU A 426 31.59 -11.50 -17.01
N SER A 427 30.68 -12.00 -17.83
CA SER A 427 30.20 -11.32 -19.03
C SER A 427 28.69 -11.40 -19.10
N LYS A 428 28.04 -10.35 -19.60
CA LYS A 428 26.60 -10.40 -19.86
C LYS A 428 26.35 -11.33 -21.04
N SER A 429 25.43 -12.26 -20.93
CA SER A 429 24.96 -13.10 -22.01
C SER A 429 23.45 -13.01 -22.17
N ARG A 430 22.98 -13.25 -23.38
CA ARG A 430 21.54 -13.37 -23.64
C ARG A 430 21.25 -14.71 -24.31
N LYS A 431 20.08 -15.23 -24.08
CA LYS A 431 19.59 -16.44 -24.73
C LYS A 431 19.31 -16.13 -26.22
N ILE A 432 19.85 -16.94 -27.14
CA ILE A 432 19.52 -16.78 -28.54
C ILE A 432 18.13 -17.38 -28.77
N SER A 433 17.22 -16.57 -29.31
CA SER A 433 15.85 -17.02 -29.60
C SER A 433 15.83 -18.10 -30.69
N GLY A 434 15.03 -19.13 -30.51
CA GLY A 434 14.73 -20.14 -31.54
C GLY A 434 15.35 -21.51 -31.34
N SER A 435 16.08 -21.76 -30.25
CA SER A 435 16.61 -23.09 -29.95
C SER A 435 15.81 -23.78 -28.85
N ASN A 436 15.07 -24.82 -29.21
CA ASN A 436 14.51 -25.80 -28.27
C ASN A 436 15.54 -26.83 -27.78
N SER A 437 16.80 -26.59 -28.08
CA SER A 437 17.89 -27.47 -27.64
C SER A 437 18.27 -27.16 -26.20
N PRO A 438 18.46 -28.16 -25.34
CA PRO A 438 19.02 -27.99 -24.02
C PRO A 438 20.47 -27.46 -24.05
N THR A 439 21.13 -27.44 -25.20
CA THR A 439 22.41 -26.75 -25.39
C THR A 439 22.17 -25.27 -25.29
N ILE A 440 22.83 -24.64 -24.35
CA ILE A 440 22.68 -23.21 -24.10
C ILE A 440 23.31 -22.47 -25.29
N ASN A 441 22.44 -21.98 -26.15
CA ASN A 441 22.82 -21.03 -27.17
C ASN A 441 22.73 -19.62 -26.53
N GLU A 442 23.70 -19.29 -25.71
CA GLU A 442 23.86 -17.95 -25.18
C GLU A 442 24.95 -17.21 -25.96
N GLU A 443 24.64 -16.03 -26.40
CA GLU A 443 25.59 -15.11 -27.00
C GLU A 443 26.12 -14.18 -25.92
N VAL A 444 27.44 -14.02 -25.85
CA VAL A 444 28.04 -13.00 -25.00
C VAL A 444 27.77 -11.63 -25.61
N VAL A 445 26.89 -10.86 -24.94
CA VAL A 445 26.43 -9.56 -25.46
C VAL A 445 27.38 -8.44 -25.09
N SER A 446 28.13 -8.58 -24.02
CA SER A 446 29.10 -7.55 -23.61
C SER A 446 30.45 -8.14 -23.36
N ASN A 447 31.47 -7.28 -23.46
CA ASN A 447 32.77 -7.55 -22.90
C ASN A 447 32.63 -7.74 -21.39
N ARG A 448 33.69 -8.06 -20.73
CA ARG A 448 33.77 -8.26 -19.29
C ARG A 448 32.99 -7.20 -18.52
N ILE A 449 31.99 -7.63 -17.73
CA ILE A 449 31.20 -6.79 -16.83
C ILE A 449 31.73 -6.81 -15.39
N GLY A 450 32.60 -7.79 -15.06
CA GLY A 450 33.17 -7.87 -13.73
C GLY A 450 34.14 -9.03 -13.61
N GLU A 451 34.77 -9.14 -12.45
CA GLU A 451 35.56 -10.29 -12.03
C GLU A 451 35.05 -10.77 -10.67
N ALA A 452 35.10 -12.08 -10.52
CA ALA A 452 34.71 -12.69 -9.25
C ALA A 452 35.86 -13.58 -8.76
N ARG A 453 36.16 -13.44 -7.48
CA ARG A 453 37.04 -14.36 -6.78
C ARG A 453 36.23 -15.56 -6.31
N VAL A 454 36.55 -16.74 -6.75
CA VAL A 454 35.86 -17.96 -6.39
C VAL A 454 36.36 -18.44 -5.03
N TYR A 455 35.42 -18.55 -4.10
CA TYR A 455 35.66 -19.08 -2.76
C TYR A 455 35.23 -20.53 -2.62
N SER A 456 34.05 -20.85 -3.12
CA SER A 456 33.56 -22.21 -3.19
C SER A 456 32.77 -22.43 -4.48
N TYR A 457 32.58 -23.67 -4.82
CA TYR A 457 31.94 -24.08 -6.04
C TYR A 457 31.15 -25.36 -5.79
N ASN A 458 29.89 -25.33 -6.15
CA ASN A 458 28.98 -26.47 -6.03
C ASN A 458 28.32 -26.76 -7.37
N VAL A 459 28.38 -28.00 -7.80
CA VAL A 459 27.63 -28.47 -8.98
C VAL A 459 26.22 -28.84 -8.53
N THR A 460 25.22 -28.23 -9.14
CA THR A 460 23.83 -28.42 -8.77
C THR A 460 23.08 -29.37 -9.68
N ASP A 461 23.63 -29.67 -10.87
CA ASP A 461 23.05 -30.63 -11.80
C ASP A 461 24.11 -31.69 -12.19
N ALA A 462 23.66 -32.95 -12.12
CA ALA A 462 24.48 -34.09 -12.44
C ALA A 462 24.51 -34.47 -13.94
N SER A 463 23.75 -33.80 -14.77
CA SER A 463 23.75 -34.08 -16.23
C SER A 463 24.89 -33.36 -16.91
N TYR A 464 25.91 -34.08 -17.15
CA TYR A 464 27.15 -33.62 -17.80
C TYR A 464 27.03 -33.19 -19.27
N SER A 465 25.85 -33.35 -19.87
CA SER A 465 25.84 -33.25 -21.32
C SER A 465 25.64 -31.86 -21.88
N ASP A 466 24.90 -30.95 -21.22
CA ASP A 466 24.52 -29.71 -21.91
C ASP A 466 24.32 -28.43 -21.11
N SER A 467 24.33 -28.45 -19.82
CA SER A 467 24.40 -27.21 -19.04
C SER A 467 24.78 -27.48 -17.58
N THR A 468 26.02 -27.35 -17.29
CA THR A 468 26.48 -27.40 -15.89
C THR A 468 26.12 -26.10 -15.22
N VAL A 469 25.19 -26.15 -14.33
CA VAL A 469 24.86 -25.02 -13.47
C VAL A 469 25.71 -25.12 -12.23
N SER A 470 26.62 -24.19 -12.05
CA SER A 470 27.50 -24.11 -10.91
C SER A 470 27.13 -22.89 -10.07
N TYR A 471 27.09 -23.07 -8.76
CA TYR A 471 27.01 -21.94 -7.82
C TYR A 471 28.43 -21.63 -7.34
N THR A 472 28.82 -20.38 -7.50
CA THR A 472 30.08 -19.89 -6.95
C THR A 472 29.77 -18.90 -5.86
N HIS A 473 30.53 -18.97 -4.78
CA HIS A 473 30.49 -17.93 -3.76
C HIS A 473 31.33 -16.76 -4.31
N LEU A 474 30.66 -15.67 -4.59
CA LEU A 474 31.28 -14.49 -5.16
C LEU A 474 31.48 -13.42 -4.12
N THR A 475 32.65 -12.85 -4.12
CA THR A 475 32.84 -11.51 -3.62
C THR A 475 32.56 -10.54 -4.76
N LEU A 476 31.32 -10.20 -4.98
CA LEU A 476 31.02 -9.03 -5.78
C LEU A 476 31.35 -7.78 -4.97
N PRO A 477 31.73 -6.66 -5.62
CA PRO A 477 31.64 -5.38 -4.98
C PRO A 477 30.17 -5.19 -4.59
N THR A 478 29.83 -5.62 -3.41
CA THR A 478 28.50 -5.40 -2.86
C THR A 478 28.43 -3.92 -2.64
N ILE A 479 27.57 -3.26 -3.35
CA ILE A 479 27.07 -1.96 -2.91
C ILE A 479 26.39 -2.26 -1.60
N LEU A 480 27.02 -1.91 -0.51
CA LEU A 480 26.39 -1.80 0.78
C LEU A 480 25.32 -0.70 0.62
N LEU A 481 24.10 -1.10 0.47
CA LEU A 481 22.99 -0.23 0.75
C LEU A 481 22.96 -0.08 2.28
N VAL A 482 23.41 1.10 2.73
CA VAL A 482 23.22 1.59 4.08
C VAL A 482 21.77 1.99 4.27
#